data_34cefc39e89406ad1d83fe17d4654b67
#
_entry.id   34cefc39e89406ad1d83fe17d4654b67
#
_cell.length_a   1.000
_cell.length_b   1.000
_cell.length_c   1.000
_cell.angle_alpha   90.00
_cell.angle_beta   90.00
_cell.angle_gamma   90.00
#
_symmetry.space_group_name_H-M   'P 1'
#
loop_
_entity.id
_entity.type
_entity.pdbx_description
1 polymer ?
#
loop_
_entity_poly.entity_id
_entity_poly.type
_entity_poly.pdbx_seq_one_letter_code
_entity_poly.pdbx_strand_id
1 'polypeptide(L)'
;FQYGEDRVESYFAMRKLSIGKDKAGILRFFLNNKPLLFNGLLDQGYWPESLMTAPSDEALLYDILKTKDYGFNTIRKHMKVEPDRFYYHCDREGVFVWQDMPCGGAAYNHLFVTEFPNVWDRGARKIKDKNYKLFARSDKAGREQYYKDLEEMVKELYNHPSIVLWTPFNEGWGQFDASVATAMLRKWDETRLINEACGWFDQGGGDLYSIHNYRYALKIKPQKDRVVALTEYGGYAFPVKEHLWSRKEFGYKFFSSKEEVSAAYEKLWERDIFPNVEKGLSATIYTQTTDIEEEINGLMTYDRKVDKLRVDTLRKLSQRLME
;
A
#
# COMPACT_ATOMS: atom_id res chain seq x y z
N PHE A 1 18.23 23.59 16.56
CA PHE A 1 18.55 23.55 18.00
C PHE A 1 20.06 23.72 18.20
N GLN A 2 20.45 24.50 19.19
CA GLN A 2 21.86 24.69 19.52
C GLN A 2 22.05 24.60 21.04
N TYR A 3 23.07 23.85 21.49
CA TYR A 3 23.48 23.79 22.87
C TYR A 3 25.03 23.86 22.94
N GLY A 4 25.55 24.97 23.39
CA GLY A 4 26.99 25.24 23.30
C GLY A 4 27.47 25.29 21.86
N GLU A 5 28.41 24.42 21.50
CA GLU A 5 28.92 24.26 20.13
C GLU A 5 28.13 23.21 19.32
N ASP A 6 27.28 22.42 19.96
CA ASP A 6 26.45 21.40 19.30
C ASP A 6 25.25 22.04 18.61
N ARG A 7 25.11 21.77 17.33
CA ARG A 7 24.03 22.26 16.48
C ARG A 7 23.34 21.12 15.77
N VAL A 8 22.04 20.98 16.04
CA VAL A 8 21.17 19.99 15.36
C VAL A 8 20.16 20.70 14.47
N GLU A 9 20.15 20.34 13.21
CA GLU A 9 19.13 20.78 12.26
C GLU A 9 18.05 19.70 12.13
N SER A 10 16.79 20.12 12.14
CA SER A 10 15.64 19.25 11.99
C SER A 10 14.52 20.00 11.27
N TYR A 11 13.47 19.29 10.92
CA TYR A 11 12.31 19.86 10.22
C TYR A 11 11.00 19.33 10.82
N PHE A 12 9.91 20.00 10.52
CA PHE A 12 8.55 19.54 10.75
C PHE A 12 7.66 20.03 9.64
N ALA A 13 6.49 19.41 9.47
CA ALA A 13 5.50 19.89 8.52
C ALA A 13 4.13 20.02 9.21
N MET A 14 3.43 21.10 8.86
CA MET A 14 2.05 21.32 9.30
C MET A 14 1.11 20.85 8.21
N ARG A 15 0.30 19.84 8.50
CA ARG A 15 -0.70 19.30 7.60
C ARG A 15 -1.93 18.84 8.36
N LYS A 16 -3.07 18.85 7.66
CA LYS A 16 -4.32 18.28 8.14
C LYS A 16 -4.79 17.23 7.14
N LEU A 17 -4.88 15.99 7.62
CA LEU A 17 -5.58 14.92 6.91
C LEU A 17 -6.99 14.81 7.47
N SER A 18 -7.96 14.60 6.61
CA SER A 18 -9.34 14.42 7.04
C SER A 18 -10.15 13.65 5.99
N ILE A 19 -11.28 13.14 6.42
CA ILE A 19 -12.32 12.59 5.56
C ILE A 19 -13.50 13.56 5.58
N GLY A 20 -14.05 13.80 4.42
CA GLY A 20 -15.20 14.68 4.27
C GLY A 20 -16.00 14.33 3.03
N LYS A 21 -17.15 14.95 2.87
CA LYS A 21 -17.99 14.80 1.68
C LYS A 21 -17.60 15.83 0.62
N ASP A 22 -17.45 15.35 -0.60
CA ASP A 22 -17.35 16.25 -1.77
C ASP A 22 -18.70 16.90 -2.10
N LYS A 23 -18.73 17.71 -3.17
CA LYS A 23 -19.95 18.39 -3.63
C LYS A 23 -21.09 17.44 -4.02
N ALA A 24 -20.76 16.18 -4.35
CA ALA A 24 -21.73 15.13 -4.66
C ALA A 24 -22.18 14.35 -3.42
N GLY A 25 -21.69 14.70 -2.23
CA GLY A 25 -22.00 14.01 -0.98
C GLY A 25 -21.23 12.70 -0.77
N ILE A 26 -20.23 12.45 -1.58
CA ILE A 26 -19.39 11.23 -1.53
C ILE A 26 -18.20 11.46 -0.59
N LEU A 27 -17.89 10.50 0.25
CA LEU A 27 -16.71 10.57 1.14
C LEU A 27 -15.42 10.53 0.34
N ARG A 28 -14.52 11.48 0.62
CA ARG A 28 -13.18 11.62 0.02
C ARG A 28 -12.14 11.89 1.10
N PHE A 29 -10.90 11.67 0.73
CA PHE A 29 -9.77 12.19 1.49
C PHE A 29 -9.55 13.67 1.22
N PHE A 30 -9.07 14.37 2.23
CA PHE A 30 -8.70 15.78 2.12
C PHE A 30 -7.32 16.01 2.75
N LEU A 31 -6.51 16.78 2.06
CA LEU A 31 -5.27 17.36 2.59
C LEU A 31 -5.44 18.87 2.68
N ASN A 32 -5.28 19.44 3.87
CA ASN A 32 -5.43 20.87 4.11
C ASN A 32 -6.75 21.44 3.55
N ASN A 33 -7.83 20.69 3.75
CA ASN A 33 -9.19 20.96 3.31
C ASN A 33 -9.40 20.95 1.77
N LYS A 34 -8.44 20.46 1.01
CA LYS A 34 -8.59 20.21 -0.44
C LYS A 34 -8.76 18.72 -0.69
N PRO A 35 -9.67 18.33 -1.61
CA PRO A 35 -9.81 16.93 -1.99
C PRO A 35 -8.47 16.34 -2.44
N LEU A 36 -8.21 15.12 -2.02
CA LEU A 36 -7.01 14.37 -2.34
C LEU A 36 -7.40 13.00 -2.86
N LEU A 37 -6.77 12.57 -3.95
CA LEU A 37 -6.79 11.20 -4.42
C LEU A 37 -5.40 10.60 -4.25
N PHE A 38 -5.31 9.49 -3.54
CA PHE A 38 -4.07 8.73 -3.45
C PHE A 38 -3.93 7.83 -4.67
N ASN A 39 -2.91 8.08 -5.47
CA ASN A 39 -2.53 7.24 -6.61
C ASN A 39 -1.14 6.69 -6.34
N GLY A 40 -1.03 5.40 -6.03
CA GLY A 40 0.20 4.85 -5.50
C GLY A 40 0.62 3.51 -6.06
N LEU A 41 1.79 3.11 -5.60
CA LEU A 41 2.41 1.82 -5.86
C LEU A 41 2.60 1.06 -4.55
N LEU A 42 2.36 -0.25 -4.59
CA LEU A 42 2.78 -1.16 -3.54
C LEU A 42 4.29 -1.35 -3.66
N ASP A 43 5.01 -1.20 -2.57
CA ASP A 43 6.46 -1.33 -2.53
C ASP A 43 6.90 -2.24 -1.38
N GLN A 44 7.58 -3.33 -1.73
CA GLN A 44 8.07 -4.30 -0.76
C GLN A 44 9.49 -3.98 -0.26
N GLY A 45 10.20 -3.06 -0.93
CA GLY A 45 11.56 -2.66 -0.52
C GLY A 45 12.55 -3.81 -0.56
N TYR A 46 12.61 -4.52 -1.69
CA TYR A 46 13.46 -5.68 -1.89
C TYR A 46 14.55 -5.38 -2.92
N TRP A 47 15.78 -5.81 -2.65
CA TRP A 47 16.97 -5.43 -3.40
C TRP A 47 17.73 -6.67 -3.86
N PRO A 48 18.28 -6.68 -5.10
CA PRO A 48 19.00 -7.86 -5.59
C PRO A 48 20.28 -8.17 -4.80
N GLU A 49 20.95 -7.15 -4.29
CA GLU A 49 22.26 -7.28 -3.61
C GLU A 49 22.12 -7.68 -2.15
N SER A 50 21.07 -7.24 -1.48
CA SER A 50 20.99 -7.23 -0.02
C SER A 50 19.60 -7.58 0.55
N LEU A 51 18.71 -8.06 -0.31
CA LEU A 51 17.36 -8.52 0.03
C LEU A 51 16.52 -7.41 0.70
N MET A 52 16.32 -7.48 2.00
CA MET A 52 15.47 -6.54 2.75
C MET A 52 16.17 -5.23 3.13
N THR A 53 17.45 -5.06 2.81
CA THR A 53 18.20 -3.83 3.10
C THR A 53 18.57 -3.13 1.82
N ALA A 54 18.26 -1.84 1.69
CA ALA A 54 18.71 -1.07 0.55
C ALA A 54 20.24 -1.00 0.47
N PRO A 55 20.85 -1.17 -0.72
CA PRO A 55 22.31 -1.17 -0.84
C PRO A 55 22.95 0.19 -0.59
N SER A 56 22.21 1.27 -0.77
CA SER A 56 22.66 2.64 -0.51
C SER A 56 21.49 3.60 -0.29
N ASP A 57 21.80 4.82 0.13
CA ASP A 57 20.82 5.91 0.28
C ASP A 57 20.22 6.33 -1.07
N GLU A 58 21.06 6.37 -2.10
CA GLU A 58 20.64 6.68 -3.49
C GLU A 58 19.66 5.63 -4.02
N ALA A 59 19.81 4.37 -3.61
CA ALA A 59 18.89 3.32 -4.00
C ALA A 59 17.50 3.55 -3.39
N LEU A 60 17.40 3.93 -2.12
CA LEU A 60 16.14 4.33 -1.51
C LEU A 60 15.51 5.50 -2.25
N LEU A 61 16.28 6.54 -2.52
CA LEU A 61 15.81 7.73 -3.23
C LEU A 61 15.37 7.40 -4.66
N TYR A 62 16.05 6.47 -5.33
CA TYR A 62 15.73 6.09 -6.71
C TYR A 62 14.29 5.58 -6.86
N ASP A 63 13.85 4.64 -6.02
CA ASP A 63 12.48 4.07 -6.10
C ASP A 63 11.41 5.16 -5.80
N ILE A 64 11.71 6.09 -4.89
CA ILE A 64 10.83 7.24 -4.59
C ILE A 64 10.71 8.18 -5.79
N LEU A 65 11.84 8.54 -6.41
CA LEU A 65 11.85 9.41 -7.59
C LEU A 65 11.21 8.73 -8.80
N LYS A 66 11.38 7.42 -8.97
CA LYS A 66 10.71 6.65 -10.01
C LYS A 66 9.20 6.59 -9.81
N THR A 67 8.73 6.48 -8.59
CA THR A 67 7.30 6.57 -8.27
C THR A 67 6.72 7.90 -8.76
N LYS A 68 7.39 9.01 -8.47
CA LYS A 68 7.01 10.35 -8.97
C LYS A 68 7.08 10.45 -10.49
N ASP A 69 8.15 9.93 -11.08
CA ASP A 69 8.39 9.92 -12.53
C ASP A 69 7.27 9.23 -13.29
N TYR A 70 6.71 8.17 -12.74
CA TYR A 70 5.54 7.47 -13.29
C TYR A 70 4.21 8.24 -13.07
N GLY A 71 4.21 9.33 -12.30
CA GLY A 71 3.05 10.17 -12.01
C GLY A 71 2.27 9.74 -10.77
N PHE A 72 2.80 8.85 -9.95
CA PHE A 72 2.19 8.49 -8.67
C PHE A 72 2.58 9.48 -7.58
N ASN A 73 1.72 9.61 -6.57
CA ASN A 73 1.95 10.48 -5.41
C ASN A 73 2.09 9.70 -4.09
N THR A 74 1.96 8.38 -4.12
CA THR A 74 1.86 7.54 -2.92
C THR A 74 2.69 6.27 -3.08
N ILE A 75 3.34 5.87 -1.99
CA ILE A 75 3.94 4.54 -1.83
C ILE A 75 3.21 3.85 -0.67
N ARG A 76 2.68 2.65 -0.91
CA ARG A 76 2.27 1.76 0.17
C ARG A 76 3.45 0.86 0.50
N LYS A 77 4.11 1.13 1.64
CA LYS A 77 5.21 0.31 2.14
C LYS A 77 4.63 -0.97 2.73
N HIS A 78 4.76 -2.04 1.94
CA HIS A 78 4.08 -3.30 2.21
C HIS A 78 4.84 -4.16 3.21
N MET A 79 4.24 -4.28 4.41
CA MET A 79 4.64 -5.15 5.52
C MET A 79 6.11 -5.06 5.93
N LYS A 80 6.70 -3.87 5.77
CA LYS A 80 8.10 -3.60 6.10
C LYS A 80 8.25 -2.21 6.70
N VAL A 81 9.07 -2.08 7.73
CA VAL A 81 9.56 -0.80 8.24
C VAL A 81 10.93 -0.53 7.61
N GLU A 82 11.08 0.60 6.95
CA GLU A 82 12.34 1.05 6.36
C GLU A 82 13.15 1.88 7.37
N PRO A 83 14.46 2.09 7.13
CA PRO A 83 15.22 3.06 7.90
C PRO A 83 14.67 4.49 7.70
N ASP A 84 14.85 5.37 8.69
CA ASP A 84 14.39 6.77 8.70
C ASP A 84 14.72 7.54 7.43
N ARG A 85 15.84 7.22 6.78
CA ARG A 85 16.28 7.86 5.53
C ARG A 85 15.26 7.69 4.39
N PHE A 86 14.55 6.56 4.31
CA PHE A 86 13.48 6.37 3.34
C PHE A 86 12.35 7.38 3.57
N TYR A 87 11.90 7.50 4.81
CA TYR A 87 10.82 8.43 5.14
C TYR A 87 11.24 9.88 5.00
N TYR A 88 12.51 10.21 5.37
CA TYR A 88 13.08 11.52 5.11
C TYR A 88 13.06 11.88 3.62
N HIS A 89 13.43 10.96 2.75
CA HIS A 89 13.32 11.19 1.30
C HIS A 89 11.88 11.38 0.85
N CYS A 90 10.93 10.59 1.36
CA CYS A 90 9.50 10.77 1.06
C CYS A 90 9.01 12.14 1.55
N ASP A 91 9.42 12.58 2.75
CA ASP A 91 9.09 13.89 3.31
C ASP A 91 9.59 15.03 2.40
N ARG A 92 10.86 14.95 1.99
CA ARG A 92 11.52 15.93 1.13
C ARG A 92 10.94 15.98 -0.29
N GLU A 93 10.68 14.82 -0.85
CA GLU A 93 10.17 14.68 -2.22
C GLU A 93 8.64 14.87 -2.32
N GLY A 94 7.94 14.92 -1.20
CA GLY A 94 6.48 15.09 -1.15
C GLY A 94 5.71 13.86 -1.65
N VAL A 95 6.20 12.66 -1.34
CA VAL A 95 5.52 11.39 -1.63
C VAL A 95 4.82 10.90 -0.38
N PHE A 96 3.52 10.62 -0.47
CA PHE A 96 2.78 10.06 0.65
C PHE A 96 3.17 8.61 0.91
N VAL A 97 3.21 8.24 2.18
CA VAL A 97 3.47 6.86 2.60
C VAL A 97 2.26 6.30 3.34
N TRP A 98 1.81 5.15 2.88
CA TRP A 98 0.93 4.25 3.61
C TRP A 98 1.80 3.18 4.24
N GLN A 99 1.87 3.15 5.55
CA GLN A 99 2.77 2.25 6.28
C GLN A 99 2.02 1.04 6.80
N ASP A 100 2.38 -0.13 6.29
CA ASP A 100 1.89 -1.40 6.80
C ASP A 100 2.76 -1.88 7.97
N MET A 101 2.11 -2.49 8.97
CA MET A 101 2.80 -3.25 10.01
C MET A 101 3.28 -4.58 9.43
N PRO A 102 4.52 -5.02 9.72
CA PRO A 102 4.96 -6.36 9.36
C PRO A 102 4.01 -7.44 9.88
N CYS A 103 3.62 -8.36 9.00
CA CYS A 103 2.81 -9.52 9.37
C CYS A 103 3.63 -10.52 10.19
N GLY A 104 2.97 -11.41 10.87
CA GLY A 104 3.61 -12.48 11.64
C GLY A 104 2.59 -13.52 12.08
N GLY A 105 3.07 -14.54 12.80
CA GLY A 105 2.26 -15.66 13.27
C GLY A 105 2.87 -17.00 12.93
N ALA A 106 2.08 -18.07 13.02
CA ALA A 106 2.47 -19.41 12.59
C ALA A 106 2.26 -19.58 11.07
N ALA A 107 2.51 -20.76 10.55
CA ALA A 107 2.24 -21.09 9.16
C ALA A 107 0.75 -20.87 8.80
N TYR A 108 0.51 -20.14 7.73
CA TYR A 108 -0.85 -19.83 7.27
C TYR A 108 -1.48 -21.00 6.52
N ASN A 109 -2.80 -21.14 6.68
CA ASN A 109 -3.58 -21.96 5.78
C ASN A 109 -3.84 -21.18 4.49
N HIS A 110 -3.06 -21.44 3.45
CA HIS A 110 -3.11 -20.74 2.17
C HIS A 110 -4.51 -20.78 1.52
N LEU A 111 -5.21 -21.90 1.59
CA LEU A 111 -6.58 -22.01 1.07
C LEU A 111 -7.54 -21.04 1.78
N PHE A 112 -7.33 -20.81 3.07
CA PHE A 112 -8.17 -19.91 3.87
C PHE A 112 -7.81 -18.44 3.65
N VAL A 113 -6.52 -18.08 3.73
CA VAL A 113 -6.12 -16.65 3.69
C VAL A 113 -6.04 -16.10 2.28
N THR A 114 -5.83 -16.94 1.25
CA THR A 114 -5.64 -16.50 -0.13
C THR A 114 -6.78 -16.92 -1.04
N GLU A 115 -7.03 -18.23 -1.19
CA GLU A 115 -7.97 -18.72 -2.20
C GLU A 115 -9.43 -18.42 -1.86
N PHE A 116 -9.82 -18.66 -0.61
CA PHE A 116 -11.20 -18.44 -0.18
C PHE A 116 -11.67 -16.98 -0.36
N PRO A 117 -10.91 -15.93 0.07
CA PRO A 117 -11.34 -14.55 -0.12
C PRO A 117 -11.38 -14.13 -1.60
N ASN A 118 -10.46 -14.63 -2.42
CA ASN A 118 -10.45 -14.39 -3.85
C ASN A 118 -11.71 -14.92 -4.56
N VAL A 119 -12.27 -16.03 -4.06
CA VAL A 119 -13.50 -16.62 -4.62
C VAL A 119 -14.75 -16.01 -3.98
N TRP A 120 -14.71 -15.68 -2.69
CA TRP A 120 -15.89 -15.22 -1.96
C TRP A 120 -15.57 -14.10 -0.95
N ASP A 121 -15.16 -12.93 -1.45
CA ASP A 121 -14.85 -11.73 -0.65
C ASP A 121 -15.96 -11.37 0.35
N ARG A 122 -17.24 -11.41 -0.09
CA ARG A 122 -18.38 -11.12 0.81
C ARG A 122 -18.47 -12.08 1.99
N GLY A 123 -18.06 -13.32 1.84
CA GLY A 123 -17.99 -14.30 2.90
C GLY A 123 -16.83 -14.05 3.86
N ALA A 124 -15.68 -13.76 3.30
CA ALA A 124 -14.47 -13.44 4.06
C ALA A 124 -14.71 -12.24 5.00
N ARG A 125 -15.38 -11.18 4.55
CA ARG A 125 -15.74 -10.00 5.36
C ARG A 125 -16.68 -10.29 6.54
N LYS A 126 -17.32 -11.46 6.60
CA LYS A 126 -18.17 -11.86 7.72
C LYS A 126 -17.42 -12.65 8.79
N ILE A 127 -16.23 -13.12 8.49
CA ILE A 127 -15.42 -13.91 9.40
C ILE A 127 -14.77 -12.99 10.43
N LYS A 128 -14.98 -13.32 11.72
CA LYS A 128 -14.39 -12.58 12.82
C LYS A 128 -12.99 -13.06 13.13
N ASP A 129 -12.08 -12.13 13.32
CA ASP A 129 -10.65 -12.38 13.52
C ASP A 129 -10.27 -12.75 14.97
N LYS A 130 -11.27 -12.95 15.83
CA LYS A 130 -11.12 -13.56 17.17
C LYS A 130 -10.83 -15.05 17.14
N ASN A 131 -10.98 -15.71 16.00
CA ASN A 131 -10.56 -17.10 15.84
C ASN A 131 -9.05 -17.18 15.53
N TYR A 132 -8.24 -16.95 16.55
CA TYR A 132 -6.78 -16.86 16.44
C TYR A 132 -6.12 -18.06 15.74
N LYS A 133 -6.70 -19.27 15.92
CA LYS A 133 -6.17 -20.48 15.25
C LYS A 133 -6.34 -20.41 13.73
N LEU A 134 -7.47 -19.89 13.27
CA LEU A 134 -7.78 -19.77 11.85
C LEU A 134 -6.85 -18.78 11.14
N PHE A 135 -6.47 -17.72 11.85
CA PHE A 135 -5.56 -16.69 11.37
C PHE A 135 -4.10 -16.91 11.76
N ALA A 136 -3.71 -18.13 12.18
CA ALA A 136 -2.35 -18.47 12.58
C ALA A 136 -1.76 -17.60 13.73
N ARG A 137 -2.62 -17.16 14.66
CA ARG A 137 -2.26 -16.27 15.79
C ARG A 137 -2.64 -16.84 17.16
N SER A 138 -2.60 -18.16 17.30
CA SER A 138 -2.93 -18.84 18.59
C SER A 138 -1.97 -18.49 19.71
N ASP A 139 -0.72 -18.19 19.41
CA ASP A 139 0.29 -17.79 20.40
C ASP A 139 -0.05 -16.44 21.05
N LYS A 140 -0.30 -16.47 22.37
CA LYS A 140 -0.64 -15.27 23.14
C LYS A 140 0.55 -14.33 23.26
N ALA A 141 1.75 -14.86 23.52
CA ALA A 141 2.95 -14.03 23.66
C ALA A 141 3.27 -13.31 22.36
N GLY A 142 3.13 -13.98 21.21
CA GLY A 142 3.29 -13.36 19.90
C GLY A 142 2.25 -12.28 19.61
N ARG A 143 0.99 -12.39 20.09
CA ARG A 143 0.00 -11.30 19.98
C ARG A 143 0.36 -10.10 20.87
N GLU A 144 0.84 -10.34 22.08
CA GLU A 144 1.28 -9.27 23.00
C GLU A 144 2.51 -8.56 22.45
N GLN A 145 3.45 -9.30 21.84
CA GLN A 145 4.63 -8.73 21.20
C GLN A 145 4.23 -7.88 19.99
N TYR A 146 3.31 -8.35 19.16
CA TYR A 146 2.80 -7.60 18.01
C TYR A 146 2.29 -6.19 18.40
N TYR A 147 1.55 -6.07 19.50
CA TYR A 147 1.08 -4.76 19.94
C TYR A 147 2.21 -3.84 20.41
N LYS A 148 3.26 -4.39 21.03
CA LYS A 148 4.46 -3.61 21.39
C LYS A 148 5.19 -3.12 20.14
N ASP A 149 5.41 -4.02 19.18
CA ASP A 149 6.08 -3.69 17.92
C ASP A 149 5.26 -2.65 17.12
N LEU A 150 3.93 -2.74 17.14
CA LEU A 150 3.04 -1.75 16.51
C LEU A 150 3.17 -0.38 17.18
N GLU A 151 3.24 -0.33 18.51
CA GLU A 151 3.43 0.91 19.26
C GLU A 151 4.81 1.52 18.96
N GLU A 152 5.86 0.69 18.93
CA GLU A 152 7.23 1.12 18.63
C GLU A 152 7.32 1.66 17.20
N MET A 153 6.74 0.98 16.20
CA MET A 153 6.68 1.48 14.83
C MET A 153 6.03 2.87 14.76
N VAL A 154 4.91 3.06 15.43
CA VAL A 154 4.22 4.37 15.43
C VAL A 154 5.08 5.44 16.08
N LYS A 155 5.72 5.15 17.22
CA LYS A 155 6.58 6.10 17.95
C LYS A 155 7.79 6.49 17.12
N GLU A 156 8.47 5.52 16.54
CA GLU A 156 9.67 5.74 15.71
C GLU A 156 9.33 6.62 14.51
N LEU A 157 8.27 6.29 13.82
CA LEU A 157 7.90 6.94 12.56
C LEU A 157 6.99 8.17 12.73
N TYR A 158 6.64 8.55 13.96
CA TYR A 158 5.64 9.59 14.24
C TYR A 158 5.98 10.93 13.59
N ASN A 159 7.24 11.30 13.55
CA ASN A 159 7.70 12.62 13.09
C ASN A 159 7.80 12.75 11.56
N HIS A 160 7.55 11.68 10.80
CA HIS A 160 7.57 11.71 9.33
C HIS A 160 6.24 12.21 8.76
N PRO A 161 6.15 13.43 8.22
CA PRO A 161 4.90 13.99 7.71
C PRO A 161 4.40 13.31 6.43
N SER A 162 5.25 12.62 5.69
CA SER A 162 4.86 11.83 4.52
C SER A 162 3.97 10.65 4.86
N ILE A 163 4.12 10.06 6.06
CA ILE A 163 3.24 8.98 6.50
C ILE A 163 1.85 9.56 6.78
N VAL A 164 0.87 9.07 6.06
CA VAL A 164 -0.52 9.57 6.11
C VAL A 164 -1.52 8.52 6.55
N LEU A 165 -1.10 7.25 6.59
CA LEU A 165 -1.98 6.13 6.90
C LEU A 165 -1.21 4.97 7.53
N TRP A 166 -1.81 4.35 8.55
CA TRP A 166 -1.35 3.11 9.18
C TRP A 166 -2.22 1.93 8.76
N THR A 167 -1.58 0.80 8.43
CA THR A 167 -2.29 -0.46 8.12
C THR A 167 -1.77 -1.56 9.06
N PRO A 168 -2.53 -1.94 10.10
CA PRO A 168 -2.08 -2.98 11.02
C PRO A 168 -2.15 -4.38 10.43
N PHE A 169 -3.09 -4.68 9.51
CA PHE A 169 -3.24 -6.02 8.94
C PHE A 169 -3.47 -5.99 7.45
N ASN A 170 -2.87 -6.95 6.75
CA ASN A 170 -3.06 -7.20 5.33
C ASN A 170 -3.60 -8.61 5.08
N GLU A 171 -4.67 -8.73 4.28
CA GLU A 171 -5.22 -9.97 3.71
C GLU A 171 -5.49 -11.11 4.72
N GLY A 172 -5.66 -10.77 5.99
CA GLY A 172 -5.89 -11.77 7.03
C GLY A 172 -4.63 -12.55 7.44
N TRP A 173 -3.44 -12.20 6.92
CA TRP A 173 -2.19 -12.87 7.26
C TRP A 173 -1.78 -12.54 8.70
N GLY A 174 -2.11 -13.47 9.60
CA GLY A 174 -1.90 -13.29 11.04
C GLY A 174 -2.76 -12.19 11.66
N GLN A 175 -3.90 -11.86 11.06
CA GLN A 175 -4.85 -10.89 11.58
C GLN A 175 -5.50 -11.39 12.87
N PHE A 176 -5.65 -10.50 13.83
CA PHE A 176 -6.37 -10.76 15.08
C PHE A 176 -6.80 -9.45 15.72
N ASP A 177 -7.99 -9.45 16.36
CA ASP A 177 -8.51 -8.31 17.11
C ASP A 177 -8.26 -6.95 16.43
N ALA A 178 -8.49 -6.84 15.12
CA ALA A 178 -8.16 -5.65 14.33
C ALA A 178 -8.81 -4.37 14.86
N SER A 179 -9.99 -4.47 15.41
CA SER A 179 -10.66 -3.35 16.08
C SER A 179 -9.91 -2.85 17.32
N VAL A 180 -9.21 -3.73 18.04
CA VAL A 180 -8.36 -3.35 19.18
C VAL A 180 -7.11 -2.64 18.69
N ALA A 181 -6.45 -3.18 17.66
CA ALA A 181 -5.29 -2.52 17.03
C ALA A 181 -5.66 -1.12 16.51
N THR A 182 -6.81 -0.98 15.86
CA THR A 182 -7.34 0.32 15.41
C THR A 182 -7.54 1.30 16.56
N ALA A 183 -8.13 0.86 17.68
CA ALA A 183 -8.33 1.71 18.86
C ALA A 183 -6.99 2.14 19.49
N MET A 184 -5.99 1.26 19.51
CA MET A 184 -4.64 1.58 19.98
C MET A 184 -3.96 2.61 19.07
N LEU A 185 -4.00 2.41 17.76
CA LEU A 185 -3.46 3.35 16.78
C LEU A 185 -4.09 4.74 16.93
N ARG A 186 -5.42 4.83 17.09
CA ARG A 186 -6.11 6.11 17.35
C ARG A 186 -5.61 6.80 18.63
N LYS A 187 -5.31 6.03 19.66
CA LYS A 187 -4.79 6.57 20.93
C LYS A 187 -3.35 7.10 20.78
N TRP A 188 -2.54 6.43 19.99
CA TRP A 188 -1.13 6.81 19.80
C TRP A 188 -0.95 7.90 18.75
N ASP A 189 -1.83 7.92 17.74
CA ASP A 189 -1.78 8.90 16.65
C ASP A 189 -3.19 9.27 16.15
N GLU A 190 -3.64 10.46 16.54
CA GLU A 190 -4.91 11.03 16.09
C GLU A 190 -4.82 11.74 14.74
N THR A 191 -3.62 11.88 14.18
CA THR A 191 -3.35 12.71 13.00
C THR A 191 -3.37 11.97 11.67
N ARG A 192 -3.26 10.65 11.72
CA ARG A 192 -3.19 9.78 10.53
C ARG A 192 -4.43 8.92 10.37
N LEU A 193 -4.67 8.54 9.12
CA LEU A 193 -5.75 7.62 8.76
C LEU A 193 -5.39 6.18 9.14
N ILE A 194 -6.39 5.32 9.27
CA ILE A 194 -6.20 3.90 9.58
C ILE A 194 -6.95 3.03 8.58
N ASN A 195 -6.23 2.10 7.96
CA ASN A 195 -6.79 1.02 7.18
C ASN A 195 -6.78 -0.27 8.02
N GLU A 196 -7.84 -0.53 8.76
CA GLU A 196 -7.93 -1.56 9.81
C GLU A 196 -7.50 -2.95 9.34
N ALA A 197 -8.06 -3.39 8.22
CA ALA A 197 -7.78 -4.69 7.60
C ALA A 197 -7.77 -4.50 6.09
N CYS A 198 -6.57 -4.46 5.52
CA CYS A 198 -6.40 -4.20 4.10
C CYS A 198 -6.86 -5.40 3.28
N GLY A 199 -7.71 -5.16 2.30
CA GLY A 199 -8.24 -6.18 1.40
C GLY A 199 -9.41 -6.94 1.98
N TRP A 200 -9.15 -8.10 2.57
CA TRP A 200 -10.15 -9.06 3.03
C TRP A 200 -10.34 -9.03 4.55
N PHE A 201 -11.26 -9.85 5.06
CA PHE A 201 -11.53 -10.02 6.49
C PHE A 201 -11.80 -8.71 7.25
N ASP A 202 -12.41 -7.75 6.56
CA ASP A 202 -12.81 -6.44 7.10
C ASP A 202 -13.68 -6.61 8.37
N GLN A 203 -13.27 -5.98 9.47
CA GLN A 203 -14.00 -6.04 10.74
C GLN A 203 -14.96 -4.85 10.91
N GLY A 204 -14.95 -3.90 9.97
CA GLY A 204 -15.89 -2.79 9.92
C GLY A 204 -15.38 -1.49 10.52
N GLY A 205 -14.13 -1.45 10.97
CA GLY A 205 -13.48 -0.26 11.54
C GLY A 205 -12.56 0.46 10.57
N GLY A 206 -11.74 1.36 11.13
CA GLY A 206 -10.83 2.21 10.35
C GLY A 206 -11.54 3.27 9.52
N ASP A 207 -10.78 3.94 8.66
CA ASP A 207 -11.23 5.05 7.82
C ASP A 207 -11.55 4.63 6.38
N LEU A 208 -11.06 3.46 5.98
CA LEU A 208 -11.14 2.98 4.62
C LEU A 208 -12.03 1.73 4.51
N TYR A 209 -12.80 1.69 3.43
CA TYR A 209 -13.32 0.44 2.88
C TYR A 209 -12.34 -0.05 1.82
N SER A 210 -11.50 -0.98 2.23
CA SER A 210 -10.37 -1.48 1.46
C SER A 210 -10.79 -2.61 0.54
N ILE A 211 -10.29 -2.59 -0.72
CA ILE A 211 -10.58 -3.59 -1.75
C ILE A 211 -9.27 -4.05 -2.37
N HIS A 212 -9.08 -5.38 -2.48
CA HIS A 212 -8.09 -6.00 -3.36
C HIS A 212 -8.80 -6.63 -4.54
N ASN A 213 -8.37 -6.33 -5.77
CA ASN A 213 -9.01 -6.85 -6.97
C ASN A 213 -8.03 -7.06 -8.13
N TYR A 214 -7.67 -8.30 -8.36
CA TYR A 214 -6.77 -8.69 -9.44
C TYR A 214 -7.46 -9.32 -10.66
N ARG A 215 -8.67 -9.85 -10.47
CA ARG A 215 -9.28 -10.77 -11.43
C ARG A 215 -10.53 -10.23 -12.13
N TYR A 216 -11.32 -9.41 -11.47
CA TYR A 216 -12.65 -9.03 -11.92
C TYR A 216 -12.73 -7.54 -12.28
N ALA A 217 -13.74 -7.19 -13.07
CA ALA A 217 -14.08 -5.78 -13.28
C ALA A 217 -14.50 -5.15 -11.95
N LEU A 218 -13.88 -4.01 -11.60
CA LEU A 218 -14.15 -3.32 -10.35
C LEU A 218 -15.56 -2.70 -10.36
N LYS A 219 -16.32 -3.01 -9.34
CA LYS A 219 -17.64 -2.41 -9.09
C LYS A 219 -17.70 -1.95 -7.65
N ILE A 220 -17.61 -0.66 -7.44
CA ILE A 220 -17.73 -0.09 -6.10
C ILE A 220 -19.11 0.51 -5.85
N LYS A 221 -19.40 0.68 -4.57
CA LYS A 221 -20.50 1.51 -4.06
C LYS A 221 -19.96 2.44 -3.00
N PRO A 222 -20.33 3.72 -2.99
CA PRO A 222 -19.98 4.62 -1.91
C PRO A 222 -20.37 4.01 -0.56
N GLN A 223 -19.50 4.18 0.42
CA GLN A 223 -19.78 3.77 1.79
C GLN A 223 -20.30 4.97 2.59
N LYS A 224 -21.04 4.68 3.65
CA LYS A 224 -21.66 5.73 4.48
C LYS A 224 -20.61 6.42 5.37
N ASP A 225 -19.71 5.65 5.94
CA ASP A 225 -18.84 6.06 7.04
C ASP A 225 -17.34 5.92 6.74
N ARG A 226 -16.98 5.29 5.62
CA ARG A 226 -15.58 5.02 5.21
C ARG A 226 -15.33 5.41 3.76
N VAL A 227 -14.10 5.83 3.45
CA VAL A 227 -13.69 6.12 2.08
C VAL A 227 -13.36 4.83 1.34
N VAL A 228 -13.82 4.71 0.09
CA VAL A 228 -13.51 3.52 -0.73
C VAL A 228 -12.13 3.64 -1.34
N ALA A 229 -11.31 2.64 -1.12
CA ALA A 229 -9.95 2.53 -1.62
C ALA A 229 -9.69 1.17 -2.29
N LEU A 230 -9.11 1.19 -3.48
CA LEU A 230 -8.58 0.02 -4.18
C LEU A 230 -7.12 -0.12 -3.77
N THR A 231 -6.89 -0.88 -2.72
CA THR A 231 -5.61 -0.93 -2.00
C THR A 231 -4.62 -1.93 -2.58
N GLU A 232 -5.08 -2.78 -3.49
CA GLU A 232 -4.24 -3.58 -4.38
C GLU A 232 -5.00 -3.92 -5.67
N TYR A 233 -4.31 -3.79 -6.80
CA TYR A 233 -4.86 -4.20 -8.10
C TYR A 233 -3.77 -4.36 -9.17
N GLY A 234 -4.17 -4.96 -10.29
CA GLY A 234 -3.31 -5.11 -11.46
C GLY A 234 -2.49 -6.40 -11.40
N GLY A 235 -1.28 -6.34 -10.87
CA GLY A 235 -0.40 -7.50 -10.77
C GLY A 235 -0.04 -8.09 -12.15
N TYR A 236 0.10 -7.24 -13.17
CA TYR A 236 0.37 -7.64 -14.55
C TYR A 236 1.84 -8.01 -14.73
N ALA A 237 2.09 -9.24 -15.16
CA ALA A 237 3.40 -9.81 -15.33
C ALA A 237 3.88 -9.74 -16.78
N PHE A 238 5.09 -9.28 -16.97
CA PHE A 238 5.82 -9.32 -18.22
C PHE A 238 7.25 -9.76 -17.93
N PRO A 239 7.66 -11.01 -18.29
CA PRO A 239 9.02 -11.48 -18.10
C PRO A 239 9.98 -10.75 -19.05
N VAL A 240 11.00 -10.10 -18.49
CA VAL A 240 12.05 -9.44 -19.25
C VAL A 240 13.28 -10.33 -19.24
N LYS A 241 13.62 -10.90 -20.40
CA LYS A 241 14.79 -11.77 -20.54
C LYS A 241 16.05 -11.09 -19.98
N GLU A 242 16.89 -11.85 -19.29
CA GLU A 242 18.14 -11.40 -18.63
C GLU A 242 17.92 -10.52 -17.38
N HIS A 243 16.66 -10.21 -17.04
CA HIS A 243 16.27 -9.42 -15.87
C HIS A 243 15.25 -10.20 -15.01
N LEU A 244 15.42 -11.50 -14.88
CA LEU A 244 14.61 -12.38 -14.03
C LEU A 244 15.45 -12.89 -12.87
N TRP A 245 14.90 -12.86 -11.65
CA TRP A 245 15.55 -13.43 -10.48
C TRP A 245 15.67 -14.95 -10.57
N SER A 246 14.62 -15.62 -11.04
CA SER A 246 14.55 -17.08 -11.15
C SER A 246 13.86 -17.53 -12.43
N ARG A 247 13.82 -18.86 -12.65
CA ARG A 247 13.05 -19.47 -13.74
C ARG A 247 11.58 -19.66 -13.40
N LYS A 248 11.21 -19.52 -12.13
CA LYS A 248 9.81 -19.54 -11.70
C LYS A 248 9.26 -18.13 -11.86
N GLU A 249 8.04 -18.04 -12.31
CA GLU A 249 7.37 -16.78 -12.59
C GLU A 249 5.99 -16.79 -11.98
N PHE A 250 5.67 -15.74 -11.21
CA PHE A 250 4.36 -15.50 -10.67
C PHE A 250 3.82 -14.14 -11.09
N GLY A 251 2.53 -14.08 -11.37
CA GLY A 251 1.77 -12.85 -11.64
C GLY A 251 0.31 -13.21 -11.92
N TYR A 252 -0.56 -12.23 -11.81
CA TYR A 252 -2.00 -12.48 -11.98
C TYR A 252 -2.44 -12.57 -13.44
N LYS A 253 -1.70 -11.91 -14.33
CA LYS A 253 -1.92 -11.97 -15.78
C LYS A 253 -0.60 -11.74 -16.52
N PHE A 254 -0.29 -12.60 -17.49
CA PHE A 254 0.95 -12.58 -18.24
C PHE A 254 0.78 -11.91 -19.60
N PHE A 255 1.83 -11.22 -20.03
CA PHE A 255 1.95 -10.57 -21.31
C PHE A 255 3.32 -10.87 -21.94
N SER A 256 3.40 -10.74 -23.28
CA SER A 256 4.58 -11.13 -24.04
C SER A 256 5.47 -9.95 -24.41
N SER A 257 4.97 -8.71 -24.26
CA SER A 257 5.73 -7.51 -24.63
C SER A 257 5.34 -6.30 -23.78
N LYS A 258 6.23 -5.32 -23.76
CA LYS A 258 6.00 -4.01 -23.12
C LYS A 258 4.79 -3.29 -23.70
N GLU A 259 4.56 -3.44 -24.99
CA GLU A 259 3.42 -2.87 -25.70
C GLU A 259 2.11 -3.47 -25.22
N GLU A 260 2.06 -4.80 -25.14
CA GLU A 260 0.86 -5.53 -24.70
C GLU A 260 0.50 -5.22 -23.26
N VAL A 261 1.47 -5.24 -22.34
CA VAL A 261 1.21 -4.94 -20.93
C VAL A 261 0.81 -3.49 -20.74
N SER A 262 1.41 -2.55 -21.49
CA SER A 262 1.04 -1.12 -21.43
C SER A 262 -0.38 -0.88 -21.94
N ALA A 263 -0.75 -1.50 -23.05
CA ALA A 263 -2.11 -1.41 -23.59
C ALA A 263 -3.15 -2.06 -22.65
N ALA A 264 -2.78 -3.16 -22.00
CA ALA A 264 -3.64 -3.82 -21.02
C ALA A 264 -3.81 -2.95 -19.75
N TYR A 265 -2.76 -2.28 -19.31
CA TYR A 265 -2.80 -1.34 -18.20
C TYR A 265 -3.71 -0.14 -18.49
N GLU A 266 -3.62 0.45 -19.69
CA GLU A 266 -4.52 1.53 -20.13
C GLU A 266 -5.99 1.06 -20.12
N LYS A 267 -6.27 -0.12 -20.69
CA LYS A 267 -7.62 -0.74 -20.66
C LYS A 267 -8.13 -0.98 -19.23
N LEU A 268 -7.25 -1.38 -18.32
CA LEU A 268 -7.60 -1.57 -16.91
C LEU A 268 -8.08 -0.25 -16.28
N TRP A 269 -7.36 0.85 -16.54
CA TRP A 269 -7.71 2.16 -16.02
C TRP A 269 -9.04 2.69 -16.60
N GLU A 270 -9.25 2.54 -17.91
CA GLU A 270 -10.50 2.92 -18.57
C GLU A 270 -11.71 2.12 -18.07
N ARG A 271 -11.51 0.86 -17.76
CA ARG A 271 -12.58 -0.02 -17.26
C ARG A 271 -12.86 0.15 -15.78
N ASP A 272 -11.81 0.24 -14.96
CA ASP A 272 -11.92 0.04 -13.51
C ASP A 272 -11.60 1.30 -12.70
N ILE A 273 -10.69 2.18 -13.14
CA ILE A 273 -10.26 3.30 -12.31
C ILE A 273 -11.16 4.52 -12.57
N PHE A 274 -11.11 5.10 -13.78
CA PHE A 274 -11.84 6.33 -14.07
C PHE A 274 -13.35 6.26 -13.77
N PRO A 275 -14.09 5.22 -14.20
CA PRO A 275 -15.53 5.17 -13.92
C PRO A 275 -15.86 4.97 -12.44
N ASN A 276 -14.92 4.48 -11.63
CA ASN A 276 -15.15 4.27 -10.21
C ASN A 276 -14.69 5.46 -9.36
N VAL A 277 -13.78 6.32 -9.83
CA VAL A 277 -13.46 7.59 -9.18
C VAL A 277 -14.71 8.47 -9.08
N GLU A 278 -15.48 8.58 -10.13
CA GLU A 278 -16.77 9.31 -10.13
C GLU A 278 -17.76 8.72 -9.09
N LYS A 279 -17.70 7.40 -8.85
CA LYS A 279 -18.57 6.67 -7.90
C LYS A 279 -18.04 6.66 -6.47
N GLY A 280 -16.88 7.27 -6.20
CA GLY A 280 -16.35 7.36 -4.84
C GLY A 280 -15.02 6.66 -4.58
N LEU A 281 -14.39 6.04 -5.57
CA LEU A 281 -13.02 5.55 -5.43
C LEU A 281 -12.10 6.75 -5.18
N SER A 282 -11.35 6.72 -4.09
CA SER A 282 -10.52 7.84 -3.65
C SER A 282 -9.06 7.48 -3.45
N ALA A 283 -8.73 6.21 -3.63
CA ALA A 283 -7.35 5.73 -3.65
C ALA A 283 -7.19 4.53 -4.56
N THR A 284 -6.04 4.43 -5.21
CA THR A 284 -5.62 3.28 -6.03
C THR A 284 -4.17 2.95 -5.73
N ILE A 285 -3.86 1.69 -5.42
CA ILE A 285 -2.49 1.21 -5.19
C ILE A 285 -2.23 0.04 -6.16
N TYR A 286 -1.40 0.29 -7.16
CA TYR A 286 -1.04 -0.73 -8.14
C TYR A 286 0.03 -1.68 -7.60
N THR A 287 -0.09 -2.96 -7.85
CA THR A 287 0.86 -3.99 -7.47
C THR A 287 1.72 -4.36 -8.68
N GLN A 288 3.05 -3.97 -8.77
CA GLN A 288 3.80 -3.27 -7.72
C GLN A 288 4.96 -2.42 -8.32
N THR A 289 5.81 -1.85 -7.47
CA THR A 289 6.92 -0.97 -7.92
C THR A 289 7.96 -1.76 -8.72
N THR A 290 8.51 -2.83 -8.13
CA THR A 290 9.54 -3.68 -8.74
C THR A 290 9.14 -5.15 -8.69
N ASP A 291 9.69 -5.96 -9.59
CA ASP A 291 9.66 -7.40 -9.41
C ASP A 291 10.37 -7.79 -8.11
N ILE A 292 9.93 -8.88 -7.50
CA ILE A 292 10.53 -9.46 -6.30
C ILE A 292 10.58 -10.98 -6.44
N GLU A 293 11.77 -11.55 -6.45
CA GLU A 293 12.00 -12.99 -6.65
C GLU A 293 11.20 -13.56 -7.84
N GLU A 294 10.30 -14.52 -7.61
CA GLU A 294 9.46 -15.10 -8.65
C GLU A 294 8.28 -14.20 -9.04
N GLU A 295 7.93 -13.20 -8.24
CA GLU A 295 6.81 -12.30 -8.50
C GLU A 295 7.22 -11.21 -9.48
N ILE A 296 6.86 -11.41 -10.76
CA ILE A 296 7.30 -10.57 -11.87
C ILE A 296 6.20 -9.63 -12.37
N ASN A 297 5.52 -8.94 -11.47
CA ASN A 297 4.43 -8.00 -11.76
C ASN A 297 4.77 -6.53 -11.44
N GLY A 298 6.05 -6.24 -11.22
CA GLY A 298 6.54 -4.88 -11.03
C GLY A 298 6.42 -4.00 -12.27
N LEU A 299 6.38 -2.68 -12.05
CA LEU A 299 6.55 -1.70 -13.13
C LEU A 299 8.00 -1.65 -13.62
N MET A 300 8.95 -2.04 -12.76
CA MET A 300 10.36 -2.22 -13.06
C MET A 300 10.78 -3.67 -12.81
N THR A 301 11.85 -4.10 -13.49
CA THR A 301 12.53 -5.35 -13.16
C THR A 301 13.14 -5.29 -11.76
N TYR A 302 13.43 -6.47 -11.15
CA TYR A 302 13.97 -6.58 -9.79
C TYR A 302 15.29 -5.80 -9.60
N ASP A 303 16.10 -5.68 -10.65
CA ASP A 303 17.36 -4.94 -10.68
C ASP A 303 17.22 -3.46 -11.09
N ARG A 304 15.98 -2.96 -11.25
CA ARG A 304 15.61 -1.58 -11.63
C ARG A 304 16.15 -1.11 -12.98
N LYS A 305 16.67 -2.00 -13.81
CA LYS A 305 17.29 -1.63 -15.10
C LYS A 305 16.29 -1.41 -16.22
N VAL A 306 15.11 -2.02 -16.15
CA VAL A 306 14.11 -1.95 -17.23
C VAL A 306 12.75 -1.52 -16.69
N ASP A 307 12.22 -0.44 -17.25
CA ASP A 307 10.82 -0.07 -17.11
C ASP A 307 9.96 -1.02 -17.95
N LYS A 308 9.12 -1.81 -17.34
CA LYS A 308 8.34 -2.87 -17.99
C LYS A 308 7.09 -2.36 -18.70
N LEU A 309 6.60 -1.19 -18.33
CA LEU A 309 5.54 -0.46 -19.01
C LEU A 309 6.10 0.81 -19.67
N ARG A 310 5.33 1.36 -20.61
CA ARG A 310 5.65 2.66 -21.21
C ARG A 310 5.43 3.75 -20.16
N VAL A 311 6.49 4.47 -19.83
CA VAL A 311 6.46 5.54 -18.82
C VAL A 311 5.47 6.64 -19.21
N ASP A 312 5.39 6.99 -20.50
CA ASP A 312 4.42 7.99 -20.97
C ASP A 312 2.97 7.56 -20.79
N THR A 313 2.67 6.25 -20.88
CA THR A 313 1.33 5.72 -20.57
C THR A 313 1.01 5.91 -19.09
N LEU A 314 1.94 5.59 -18.20
CA LEU A 314 1.78 5.77 -16.75
C LEU A 314 1.52 7.24 -16.41
N ARG A 315 2.36 8.15 -16.91
CA ARG A 315 2.25 9.61 -16.69
C ARG A 315 0.91 10.16 -17.19
N LYS A 316 0.53 9.84 -18.42
CA LYS A 316 -0.72 10.29 -19.05
C LYS A 316 -1.93 9.88 -18.22
N LEU A 317 -2.01 8.62 -17.79
CA LEU A 317 -3.12 8.11 -17.01
C LEU A 317 -3.16 8.74 -15.62
N SER A 318 -2.00 8.85 -14.95
CA SER A 318 -1.89 9.49 -13.64
C SER A 318 -2.26 10.97 -13.69
N GLN A 319 -1.82 11.70 -14.72
CA GLN A 319 -2.19 13.11 -14.90
C GLN A 319 -3.71 13.27 -15.08
N ARG A 320 -4.31 12.49 -15.98
CA ARG A 320 -5.78 12.52 -16.19
C ARG A 320 -6.57 12.17 -14.92
N LEU A 321 -6.01 11.36 -14.04
CA LEU A 321 -6.64 11.01 -12.76
C LEU A 321 -6.67 12.21 -11.79
N MET A 322 -5.71 13.10 -11.90
CA MET A 322 -5.56 14.27 -11.01
C MET A 322 -6.29 15.53 -11.53
N GLU A 323 -6.72 15.52 -12.77
CA GLU A 323 -7.59 16.57 -13.38
C GLU A 323 -9.04 16.41 -12.89
#